data_22e97b98ad49d8f3d87de9094ed2a9bb
#
_entry.id   22e97b98ad49d8f3d87de9094ed2a9bb
#
_cell.length_a   1.000
_cell.length_b   1.000
_cell.length_c   1.000
_cell.angle_alpha   90.00
_cell.angle_beta   90.00
_cell.angle_gamma   90.00
#
_symmetry.space_group_name_H-M   'P 1'
#
loop_
_entity.id
_entity.type
_entity.pdbx_description
1 polymer ?
#
loop_
_entity_poly.entity_id
_entity_poly.type
_entity_poly.pdbx_seq_one_letter_code
_entity_poly.pdbx_strand_id
1 'polypeptide(L)'
;PWLRNRQSLTMRVYRTKQKGDMELRPEDSDDYKKLKGELTELTELRRTLTFSGHEDYENFKDSILLDGLPAGVYMLEFESRPETRVSRSFYYVSGMRIIMQHQPNNTIRYVVVDATTGQPVSESSLRLSFSNGWRKPRTYKNYTPDSKGEVIYRIEDNKQPTSAFATTKTDCYCPESNSYGRYTYYERQYNQIHTNLFTDRS
;
A
#
# COMPACT_ATOMS: atom_id res chain seq x y z
N PRO A 1 14.29 5.97 -3.22
CA PRO A 1 14.01 7.29 -2.60
C PRO A 1 14.48 8.45 -3.45
N TRP A 2 13.83 9.62 -3.28
CA TRP A 2 14.31 10.90 -3.80
C TRP A 2 15.25 11.52 -2.77
N LEU A 3 16.42 11.94 -3.22
CA LEU A 3 17.51 12.41 -2.37
C LEU A 3 17.98 13.80 -2.85
N ARG A 4 18.42 14.62 -1.89
CA ARG A 4 19.02 15.93 -2.15
C ARG A 4 20.00 16.26 -1.02
N ASN A 5 21.20 16.68 -1.36
CA ASN A 5 22.26 17.03 -0.41
C ASN A 5 22.51 15.93 0.65
N ARG A 6 22.56 14.67 0.21
CA ARG A 6 22.82 13.54 1.09
C ARG A 6 24.09 12.82 0.67
N GLN A 7 24.97 12.60 1.64
CA GLN A 7 26.23 11.88 1.45
C GLN A 7 26.06 10.39 1.65
N SER A 8 25.18 10.00 2.57
CA SER A 8 24.87 8.60 2.81
C SER A 8 23.45 8.40 3.32
N LEU A 9 22.97 7.18 3.11
CA LEU A 9 21.67 6.71 3.58
C LEU A 9 21.85 5.31 4.16
N THR A 10 21.57 5.14 5.44
CA THR A 10 21.52 3.82 6.05
C THR A 10 20.08 3.34 6.08
N MET A 11 19.83 2.20 5.46
CA MET A 11 18.54 1.50 5.48
C MET A 11 18.56 0.40 6.52
N ARG A 12 17.52 0.32 7.34
CA ARG A 12 17.20 -0.80 8.22
C ARG A 12 15.84 -1.35 7.87
N VAL A 13 15.71 -2.66 7.91
CA VAL A 13 14.46 -3.38 7.64
C VAL A 13 14.03 -4.06 8.93
N TYR A 14 12.79 -3.82 9.33
CA TYR A 14 12.20 -4.46 10.50
C TYR A 14 10.99 -5.29 10.09
N ARG A 15 10.92 -6.52 10.57
CA ARG A 15 9.69 -7.31 10.50
C ARG A 15 8.74 -6.84 11.59
N THR A 16 7.47 -6.65 11.26
CA THR A 16 6.42 -6.31 12.21
C THR A 16 5.56 -7.53 12.54
N LYS A 17 4.82 -7.46 13.66
CA LYS A 17 3.75 -8.43 13.96
C LYS A 17 2.40 -8.01 13.40
N GLN A 18 2.36 -6.90 12.73
CA GLN A 18 1.14 -6.32 12.19
C GLN A 18 0.61 -7.13 11.00
N LYS A 19 -0.69 -7.17 10.87
CA LYS A 19 -1.39 -7.86 9.77
C LYS A 19 -2.40 -6.89 9.17
N GLY A 20 -2.14 -6.47 7.95
CA GLY A 20 -3.09 -5.69 7.16
C GLY A 20 -3.05 -4.19 7.40
N ASP A 21 -4.22 -3.57 7.41
CA ASP A 21 -4.41 -2.14 7.45
C ASP A 21 -3.94 -1.53 8.76
N MET A 22 -2.93 -0.71 8.66
CA MET A 22 -2.37 -0.07 9.83
C MET A 22 -2.91 1.35 9.93
N GLU A 23 -3.52 1.65 11.06
CA GLU A 23 -3.84 3.03 11.44
C GLU A 23 -2.60 3.77 11.95
N LEU A 24 -1.57 3.03 12.37
CA LEU A 24 -0.33 3.57 12.88
C LEU A 24 0.53 4.12 11.74
N ARG A 25 1.14 5.25 11.99
CA ARG A 25 2.07 5.91 11.07
C ARG A 25 3.48 5.82 11.63
N PRO A 26 4.39 5.06 11.00
CA PRO A 26 5.73 4.86 11.52
C PRO A 26 6.58 6.14 11.54
N GLU A 27 6.21 7.15 10.75
CA GLU A 27 6.82 8.48 10.77
C GLU A 27 6.38 9.32 11.97
N ASP A 28 5.23 9.03 12.59
CA ASP A 28 4.78 9.72 13.81
C ASP A 28 5.48 9.14 15.03
N SER A 29 5.95 10.02 15.92
CA SER A 29 6.76 9.61 17.08
C SER A 29 5.99 8.77 18.09
N ASP A 30 4.70 9.05 18.29
CA ASP A 30 3.90 8.36 19.29
C ASP A 30 3.40 7.00 18.76
N ASP A 31 3.08 6.93 17.48
CA ASP A 31 2.76 5.67 16.84
C ASP A 31 4.00 4.77 16.72
N TYR A 32 5.17 5.34 16.42
CA TYR A 32 6.43 4.59 16.43
C TYR A 32 6.77 4.00 17.81
N LYS A 33 6.51 4.74 18.91
CA LYS A 33 6.70 4.20 20.27
C LYS A 33 5.86 2.96 20.53
N LYS A 34 4.62 2.93 20.03
CA LYS A 34 3.74 1.75 20.12
C LYS A 34 4.27 0.57 19.30
N LEU A 35 4.79 0.86 18.10
CA LEU A 35 5.33 -0.16 17.20
C LEU A 35 6.66 -0.75 17.68
N LYS A 36 7.50 0.04 18.34
CA LYS A 36 8.90 -0.29 18.66
C LYS A 36 9.05 -1.65 19.36
N GLY A 37 8.12 -2.00 20.26
CA GLY A 37 8.13 -3.28 20.97
C GLY A 37 7.79 -4.51 20.12
N GLU A 38 7.25 -4.29 18.92
CA GLU A 38 6.85 -5.36 17.99
C GLU A 38 7.82 -5.53 16.81
N LEU A 39 8.83 -4.66 16.72
CA LEU A 39 9.77 -4.64 15.62
C LEU A 39 10.92 -5.60 15.87
N THR A 40 11.23 -6.42 14.87
CA THR A 40 12.44 -7.26 14.85
C THR A 40 13.29 -6.83 13.66
N GLU A 41 14.49 -6.30 13.93
CA GLU A 41 15.41 -5.90 12.86
C GLU A 41 15.96 -7.12 12.12
N LEU A 42 15.94 -7.07 10.80
CA LEU A 42 16.60 -8.01 9.90
C LEU A 42 17.99 -7.45 9.59
N THR A 43 18.94 -7.75 10.48
CA THR A 43 20.28 -7.12 10.47
C THR A 43 21.07 -7.47 9.20
N GLU A 44 20.81 -8.61 8.58
CA GLU A 44 21.38 -9.07 7.32
C GLU A 44 20.96 -8.18 6.13
N LEU A 45 19.86 -7.44 6.26
CA LEU A 45 19.36 -6.51 5.26
C LEU A 45 19.77 -5.06 5.51
N ARG A 46 20.50 -4.79 6.60
CA ARG A 46 21.02 -3.45 6.85
C ARG A 46 22.04 -3.08 5.78
N ARG A 47 21.85 -1.93 5.17
CA ARG A 47 22.74 -1.41 4.12
C ARG A 47 22.99 0.07 4.29
N THR A 48 24.23 0.48 4.02
CA THR A 48 24.61 1.89 3.92
C THR A 48 24.99 2.17 2.48
N LEU A 49 24.28 3.09 1.87
CA LEU A 49 24.56 3.62 0.55
C LEU A 49 25.33 4.92 0.71
N THR A 50 26.39 5.08 -0.05
CA THR A 50 27.16 6.32 -0.14
C THR A 50 26.97 6.93 -1.51
N PHE A 51 26.74 8.23 -1.56
CA PHE A 51 26.50 8.98 -2.79
C PHE A 51 27.68 9.91 -3.02
N SER A 52 28.26 9.85 -4.21
CA SER A 52 29.32 10.73 -4.66
C SER A 52 29.03 11.23 -6.06
N GLY A 53 29.55 12.40 -6.41
CA GLY A 53 29.42 12.95 -7.76
C GLY A 53 28.12 13.66 -8.07
N HIS A 54 27.29 13.94 -7.05
CA HIS A 54 26.12 14.80 -7.19
C HIS A 54 26.47 16.22 -6.77
N GLU A 55 26.00 17.17 -7.56
CA GLU A 55 26.16 18.60 -7.25
C GLU A 55 25.27 19.01 -6.07
N ASP A 56 25.66 20.08 -5.38
CA ASP A 56 24.85 20.68 -4.34
C ASP A 56 23.48 21.08 -4.91
N TYR A 57 22.41 20.70 -4.18
CA TYR A 57 21.02 20.94 -4.57
C TYR A 57 20.49 20.08 -5.74
N GLU A 58 21.27 19.20 -6.32
CA GLU A 58 20.77 18.22 -7.27
C GLU A 58 19.76 17.27 -6.60
N ASN A 59 18.64 17.04 -7.28
CA ASN A 59 17.69 15.99 -6.89
C ASN A 59 18.01 14.72 -7.67
N PHE A 60 18.33 13.66 -6.98
CA PHE A 60 18.60 12.37 -7.60
C PHE A 60 17.73 11.27 -7.01
N LYS A 61 17.61 10.19 -7.74
CA LYS A 61 16.81 9.02 -7.37
C LYS A 61 17.68 7.78 -7.36
N ASP A 62 17.59 7.01 -6.29
CA ASP A 62 18.24 5.72 -6.20
C ASP A 62 17.23 4.62 -5.88
N SER A 63 17.56 3.38 -6.22
CA SER A 63 16.73 2.20 -6.03
C SER A 63 17.47 1.17 -5.19
N ILE A 64 16.76 0.60 -4.23
CA ILE A 64 17.27 -0.47 -3.38
C ILE A 64 16.45 -1.71 -3.65
N LEU A 65 17.12 -2.78 -4.08
CA LEU A 65 16.47 -4.05 -4.27
C LEU A 65 16.39 -4.80 -2.92
N LEU A 66 15.19 -5.21 -2.55
CA LEU A 66 14.90 -6.06 -1.40
C LEU A 66 14.35 -7.38 -1.91
N ASP A 67 15.24 -8.36 -2.04
CA ASP A 67 14.88 -9.70 -2.52
C ASP A 67 14.62 -10.65 -1.36
N GLY A 68 13.77 -11.64 -1.62
CA GLY A 68 13.60 -12.80 -0.76
C GLY A 68 12.84 -12.56 0.56
N LEU A 69 12.15 -11.43 0.70
CA LEU A 69 11.30 -11.21 1.88
C LEU A 69 10.03 -12.06 1.79
N PRO A 70 9.75 -12.90 2.82
CA PRO A 70 8.47 -13.60 2.93
C PRO A 70 7.28 -12.62 2.97
N ALA A 71 6.09 -13.13 2.67
CA ALA A 71 4.87 -12.34 2.83
C ALA A 71 4.74 -11.78 4.26
N GLY A 72 4.37 -10.51 4.36
CA GLY A 72 4.25 -9.83 5.64
C GLY A 72 4.34 -8.32 5.55
N VAL A 73 4.25 -7.68 6.71
CA VAL A 73 4.39 -6.23 6.86
C VAL A 73 5.75 -5.92 7.46
N TYR A 74 6.48 -5.08 6.78
CA TYR A 74 7.81 -4.61 7.20
C TYR A 74 7.79 -3.11 7.44
N MET A 75 8.69 -2.63 8.29
CA MET A 75 8.98 -1.22 8.41
C MET A 75 10.39 -0.96 7.86
N LEU A 76 10.47 -0.05 6.92
CA LEU A 76 11.74 0.47 6.42
C LEU A 76 12.08 1.74 7.20
N GLU A 77 13.29 1.80 7.73
CA GLU A 77 13.84 2.99 8.36
C GLU A 77 15.06 3.46 7.58
N PHE A 78 15.05 4.72 7.19
CA PHE A 78 16.15 5.38 6.50
C PHE A 78 16.74 6.46 7.38
N GLU A 79 18.05 6.38 7.64
CA GLU A 79 18.81 7.38 8.35
C GLU A 79 19.81 8.04 7.40
N SER A 80 19.73 9.34 7.20
CA SER A 80 20.60 10.08 6.29
C SER A 80 21.67 10.89 7.00
N ARG A 81 22.77 11.16 6.30
CA ARG A 81 23.88 12.03 6.70
C ARG A 81 24.14 13.09 5.63
N PRO A 82 24.74 14.27 5.92
CA PRO A 82 25.40 14.65 7.18
C PRO A 82 24.46 15.00 8.33
N GLU A 83 23.30 15.55 8.04
CA GLU A 83 22.29 15.78 9.08
C GLU A 83 21.52 14.50 9.34
N THR A 84 21.48 14.08 10.60
CA THR A 84 20.70 12.92 10.97
C THR A 84 19.21 13.19 10.83
N ARG A 85 18.63 12.62 9.76
CA ARG A 85 17.17 12.59 9.56
C ARG A 85 16.73 11.14 9.42
N VAL A 86 15.68 10.82 10.13
CA VAL A 86 15.10 9.47 10.10
C VAL A 86 13.74 9.55 9.44
N SER A 87 13.55 8.73 8.42
CA SER A 87 12.28 8.52 7.73
C SER A 87 11.88 7.06 7.88
N ARG A 88 10.60 6.82 8.10
CA ARG A 88 10.04 5.46 8.26
C ARG A 88 8.83 5.29 7.38
N SER A 89 8.70 4.10 6.81
CA SER A 89 7.52 3.73 6.03
C SER A 89 7.22 2.25 6.17
N PHE A 90 5.95 1.87 5.99
CA PHE A 90 5.62 0.46 5.86
C PHE A 90 5.90 -0.04 4.46
N TYR A 91 6.29 -1.29 4.37
CA TYR A 91 6.52 -2.03 3.15
C TYR A 91 5.79 -3.37 3.24
N TYR A 92 4.93 -3.62 2.28
CA TYR A 92 4.08 -4.81 2.26
C TYR A 92 4.59 -5.78 1.20
N VAL A 93 4.81 -7.03 1.61
CA VAL A 93 5.12 -8.13 0.70
C VAL A 93 3.95 -9.09 0.74
N SER A 94 3.32 -9.30 -0.40
CA SER A 94 2.13 -10.14 -0.50
C SER A 94 2.07 -10.86 -1.83
N GLY A 95 1.69 -12.13 -1.78
CA GLY A 95 1.32 -12.92 -2.94
C GLY A 95 -0.09 -12.66 -3.45
N MET A 96 -0.84 -11.77 -2.78
CA MET A 96 -2.20 -11.44 -3.18
C MET A 96 -2.30 -10.10 -3.92
N ARG A 97 -3.39 -9.93 -4.67
CA ARG A 97 -3.83 -8.65 -5.24
C ARG A 97 -5.35 -8.51 -5.11
N ILE A 98 -5.80 -7.27 -5.05
CA ILE A 98 -7.22 -6.93 -5.12
C ILE A 98 -7.46 -6.26 -6.47
N ILE A 99 -8.34 -6.84 -7.27
CA ILE A 99 -8.86 -6.22 -8.48
C ILE A 99 -10.16 -5.54 -8.12
N MET A 100 -10.30 -4.27 -8.44
CA MET A 100 -11.50 -3.49 -8.19
C MET A 100 -12.11 -3.05 -9.52
N GLN A 101 -13.41 -3.25 -9.67
CA GLN A 101 -14.18 -2.85 -10.85
C GLN A 101 -15.45 -2.16 -10.43
N HIS A 102 -15.63 -0.91 -10.90
CA HIS A 102 -16.91 -0.23 -10.79
C HIS A 102 -17.89 -0.85 -11.79
N GLN A 103 -19.08 -1.14 -11.31
CA GLN A 103 -20.15 -1.74 -12.11
C GLN A 103 -21.36 -0.79 -12.15
N PRO A 104 -22.29 -0.99 -13.10
CA PRO A 104 -23.59 -0.32 -13.09
C PRO A 104 -24.33 -0.49 -11.77
N ASN A 105 -25.36 0.34 -11.53
CA ASN A 105 -26.20 0.27 -10.32
C ASN A 105 -25.48 0.55 -8.99
N ASN A 106 -24.47 1.42 -9.01
CA ASN A 106 -23.74 1.82 -7.82
C ASN A 106 -23.12 0.62 -7.07
N THR A 107 -22.55 -0.32 -7.80
CA THR A 107 -21.84 -1.45 -7.21
C THR A 107 -20.35 -1.43 -7.53
N ILE A 108 -19.56 -1.97 -6.62
CA ILE A 108 -18.12 -2.19 -6.80
C ILE A 108 -17.87 -3.67 -6.59
N ARG A 109 -17.28 -4.29 -7.60
CA ARG A 109 -16.82 -5.67 -7.54
C ARG A 109 -15.36 -5.69 -7.11
N TYR A 110 -15.05 -6.43 -6.08
CA TYR A 110 -13.69 -6.72 -5.62
C TYR A 110 -13.40 -8.19 -5.88
N VAL A 111 -12.22 -8.49 -6.41
CA VAL A 111 -11.75 -9.86 -6.59
C VAL A 111 -10.39 -9.98 -5.92
N VAL A 112 -10.26 -10.91 -4.97
CA VAL A 112 -8.97 -11.23 -4.36
C VAL A 112 -8.34 -12.36 -5.15
N VAL A 113 -7.17 -12.12 -5.69
CA VAL A 113 -6.45 -13.07 -6.55
C VAL A 113 -5.02 -13.28 -6.07
N ASP A 114 -4.46 -14.44 -6.36
CA ASP A 114 -3.03 -14.69 -6.29
C ASP A 114 -2.32 -13.83 -7.35
N ALA A 115 -1.28 -13.12 -6.94
CA ALA A 115 -0.60 -12.14 -7.78
C ALA A 115 0.20 -12.76 -8.94
N THR A 116 0.55 -14.03 -8.81
CA THR A 116 1.38 -14.74 -9.79
C THR A 116 0.50 -15.49 -10.81
N THR A 117 -0.52 -16.18 -10.31
CA THR A 117 -1.34 -17.08 -11.12
C THR A 117 -2.65 -16.46 -11.60
N GLY A 118 -3.10 -15.37 -10.94
CA GLY A 118 -4.41 -14.77 -11.16
C GLY A 118 -5.57 -15.59 -10.62
N GLN A 119 -5.30 -16.72 -9.96
CA GLN A 119 -6.35 -17.57 -9.41
C GLN A 119 -7.05 -16.91 -8.21
N PRO A 120 -8.36 -17.13 -8.05
CA PRO A 120 -9.09 -16.59 -6.90
C PRO A 120 -8.58 -17.12 -5.56
N VAL A 121 -8.54 -16.25 -4.55
CA VAL A 121 -8.20 -16.59 -3.17
C VAL A 121 -9.47 -16.53 -2.32
N SER A 122 -10.22 -17.65 -2.29
CA SER A 122 -11.51 -17.75 -1.59
C SER A 122 -11.38 -17.78 -0.05
N GLU A 123 -10.25 -18.28 0.49
CA GLU A 123 -10.00 -18.31 1.93
C GLU A 123 -9.46 -16.99 2.50
N SER A 124 -9.74 -15.90 1.84
CA SER A 124 -9.35 -14.57 2.27
C SER A 124 -10.49 -13.86 3.01
N SER A 125 -10.14 -12.80 3.74
CA SER A 125 -11.07 -11.80 4.25
C SER A 125 -10.78 -10.48 3.55
N LEU A 126 -11.82 -9.83 3.05
CA LEU A 126 -11.74 -8.49 2.47
C LEU A 126 -12.29 -7.48 3.48
N ARG A 127 -11.48 -6.50 3.83
CA ARG A 127 -11.87 -5.40 4.71
C ARG A 127 -11.90 -4.09 3.94
N LEU A 128 -13.03 -3.43 3.94
CA LEU A 128 -13.22 -2.12 3.31
C LEU A 128 -13.17 -1.03 4.37
N SER A 129 -12.41 0.03 4.15
CA SER A 129 -12.36 1.20 5.03
C SER A 129 -13.14 2.38 4.45
N PHE A 130 -13.73 3.18 5.32
CA PHE A 130 -14.53 4.34 4.95
C PHE A 130 -14.07 5.55 5.74
N SER A 131 -13.92 6.69 5.06
CA SER A 131 -13.62 7.95 5.71
C SER A 131 -14.90 8.56 6.27
N ASN A 132 -14.86 9.01 7.51
CA ASN A 132 -15.93 9.77 8.16
C ASN A 132 -15.67 11.28 8.15
N GLY A 133 -14.66 11.73 7.39
CA GLY A 133 -14.24 13.12 7.29
C GLY A 133 -12.89 13.39 7.96
N TRP A 134 -12.46 14.64 7.88
CA TRP A 134 -11.17 15.08 8.41
C TRP A 134 -11.03 14.80 9.91
N ARG A 135 -9.94 14.17 10.33
CA ARG A 135 -9.61 13.80 11.72
C ARG A 135 -10.63 12.91 12.44
N LYS A 136 -11.60 12.32 11.74
CA LYS A 136 -12.51 11.36 12.33
C LYS A 136 -11.99 9.93 12.15
N PRO A 137 -12.23 9.03 13.12
CA PRO A 137 -11.88 7.62 12.97
C PRO A 137 -12.54 7.03 11.73
N ARG A 138 -11.80 6.15 11.04
CA ARG A 138 -12.36 5.39 9.93
C ARG A 138 -13.33 4.33 10.44
N THR A 139 -14.31 4.00 9.62
CA THR A 139 -15.14 2.81 9.84
C THR A 139 -14.73 1.70 8.89
N TYR A 140 -14.99 0.46 9.30
CA TYR A 140 -14.57 -0.72 8.57
C TYR A 140 -15.74 -1.67 8.38
N LYS A 141 -15.81 -2.32 7.23
CA LYS A 141 -16.71 -3.44 6.96
C LYS A 141 -15.88 -4.63 6.48
N ASN A 142 -16.12 -5.81 7.07
CA ASN A 142 -15.44 -7.05 6.69
C ASN A 142 -16.37 -7.90 5.82
N TYR A 143 -15.81 -8.52 4.80
CA TYR A 143 -16.49 -9.41 3.88
C TYR A 143 -15.69 -10.69 3.70
N THR A 144 -16.39 -11.78 3.50
CA THR A 144 -15.78 -13.05 3.07
C THR A 144 -16.02 -13.19 1.58
N PRO A 145 -14.98 -13.25 0.75
CA PRO A 145 -15.13 -13.53 -0.67
C PRO A 145 -15.79 -14.88 -0.92
N ASP A 146 -16.50 -15.00 -2.02
CA ASP A 146 -17.08 -16.26 -2.47
C ASP A 146 -16.01 -17.23 -3.03
N SER A 147 -16.44 -18.37 -3.59
CA SER A 147 -15.55 -19.37 -4.19
C SER A 147 -14.74 -18.85 -5.39
N LYS A 148 -15.16 -17.73 -5.97
CA LYS A 148 -14.44 -17.03 -7.05
C LYS A 148 -13.55 -15.89 -6.52
N GLY A 149 -13.39 -15.79 -5.22
CA GLY A 149 -12.65 -14.68 -4.59
C GLY A 149 -13.37 -13.35 -4.68
N GLU A 150 -14.68 -13.32 -4.95
CA GLU A 150 -15.43 -12.11 -5.26
C GLU A 150 -16.20 -11.57 -4.06
N VAL A 151 -16.26 -10.25 -3.97
CA VAL A 151 -17.15 -9.48 -3.10
C VAL A 151 -17.81 -8.40 -3.93
N ILE A 152 -19.14 -8.33 -3.92
CA ILE A 152 -19.88 -7.25 -4.54
C ILE A 152 -20.36 -6.31 -3.44
N TYR A 153 -19.82 -5.09 -3.46
CA TYR A 153 -20.22 -4.03 -2.54
C TYR A 153 -21.20 -3.08 -3.22
N ARG A 154 -22.37 -2.89 -2.63
CA ARG A 154 -23.34 -1.89 -3.07
C ARG A 154 -23.07 -0.57 -2.34
N ILE A 155 -22.90 0.51 -3.11
CA ILE A 155 -22.67 1.85 -2.55
C ILE A 155 -23.99 2.35 -1.95
N GLU A 156 -24.00 2.51 -0.63
CA GLU A 156 -25.11 3.07 0.15
C GLU A 156 -24.75 4.51 0.54
N ASP A 157 -25.75 5.41 0.51
CA ASP A 157 -25.60 6.82 0.93
C ASP A 157 -24.41 7.55 0.32
N ASN A 158 -24.05 7.22 -0.91
CA ASN A 158 -22.86 7.75 -1.59
C ASN A 158 -21.53 7.50 -0.82
N LYS A 159 -21.51 6.58 0.12
CA LYS A 159 -20.30 6.22 0.85
C LYS A 159 -19.52 5.18 0.08
N GLN A 160 -18.42 5.62 -0.51
CA GLN A 160 -17.48 4.73 -1.19
C GLN A 160 -16.34 4.34 -0.25
N PRO A 161 -15.83 3.10 -0.35
CA PRO A 161 -14.64 2.71 0.36
C PRO A 161 -13.44 3.56 -0.05
N THR A 162 -12.64 3.97 0.92
CA THR A 162 -11.39 4.71 0.69
C THR A 162 -10.21 3.79 0.45
N SER A 163 -10.28 2.56 0.97
CA SER A 163 -9.28 1.52 0.74
C SER A 163 -9.87 0.13 0.98
N ALA A 164 -9.21 -0.87 0.42
CA ALA A 164 -9.55 -2.27 0.56
C ALA A 164 -8.30 -3.06 0.97
N PHE A 165 -8.46 -4.00 1.88
CA PHE A 165 -7.39 -4.85 2.42
C PHE A 165 -7.81 -6.30 2.30
N ALA A 166 -6.90 -7.17 1.88
CA ALA A 166 -7.13 -8.61 1.88
C ALA A 166 -6.20 -9.28 2.88
N THR A 167 -6.71 -10.24 3.62
CA THR A 167 -5.93 -11.02 4.58
C THR A 167 -6.28 -12.50 4.48
N THR A 168 -5.26 -13.34 4.65
CA THR A 168 -5.38 -14.78 4.90
C THR A 168 -4.75 -15.11 6.24
N LYS A 169 -4.61 -16.38 6.57
CA LYS A 169 -3.88 -16.82 7.78
C LYS A 169 -2.40 -16.39 7.77
N THR A 170 -1.80 -16.36 6.61
CA THR A 170 -0.33 -16.19 6.44
C THR A 170 0.08 -14.97 5.65
N ASP A 171 -0.85 -14.30 4.98
CA ASP A 171 -0.57 -13.19 4.08
C ASP A 171 -1.54 -12.03 4.29
N CYS A 172 -1.09 -10.81 3.95
CA CYS A 172 -1.94 -9.62 3.94
C CYS A 172 -1.54 -8.71 2.79
N TYR A 173 -2.53 -8.22 2.07
CA TYR A 173 -2.36 -7.24 1.01
C TYR A 173 -3.01 -5.92 1.40
N CYS A 174 -2.18 -4.90 1.49
CA CYS A 174 -2.59 -3.52 1.66
C CYS A 174 -2.09 -2.73 0.45
N PRO A 175 -2.96 -2.33 -0.45
CA PRO A 175 -2.55 -1.46 -1.55
C PRO A 175 -2.06 -0.13 -1.00
N GLU A 176 -1.03 0.44 -1.62
CA GLU A 176 -0.59 1.79 -1.29
C GLU A 176 -1.80 2.72 -1.31
N SER A 177 -1.99 3.44 -0.20
CA SER A 177 -3.14 4.31 0.01
C SER A 177 -3.28 5.30 -1.14
N ASN A 178 -4.50 5.54 -1.58
CA ASN A 178 -4.97 6.63 -2.45
C ASN A 178 -5.24 6.31 -3.93
N SER A 179 -5.07 5.11 -4.44
CA SER A 179 -5.50 4.82 -5.81
C SER A 179 -7.02 4.76 -5.96
N TYR A 180 -7.75 4.43 -4.89
CA TYR A 180 -9.18 4.13 -4.97
C TYR A 180 -10.10 5.35 -4.86
N GLY A 181 -9.65 6.43 -4.23
CA GLY A 181 -10.49 7.60 -4.00
C GLY A 181 -10.46 8.67 -5.10
N ARG A 182 -9.50 8.63 -6.01
CA ARG A 182 -9.36 9.66 -7.05
C ARG A 182 -10.24 9.43 -8.28
N TYR A 183 -10.61 8.19 -8.58
CA TYR A 183 -11.39 7.89 -9.79
C TYR A 183 -12.86 8.32 -9.71
N THR A 184 -13.43 8.42 -8.52
CA THR A 184 -14.85 8.76 -8.34
C THR A 184 -15.18 10.24 -8.46
N TYR A 185 -14.18 11.13 -8.33
CA TYR A 185 -14.42 12.57 -8.48
C TYR A 185 -14.56 12.98 -9.96
N TYR A 186 -13.94 12.25 -10.87
CA TYR A 186 -14.00 12.57 -12.30
C TYR A 186 -15.20 11.98 -13.02
N GLU A 187 -15.72 10.82 -12.61
CA GLU A 187 -16.90 10.22 -13.25
C GLU A 187 -18.19 11.01 -13.05
N ARG A 188 -18.29 11.84 -12.00
CA ARG A 188 -19.47 12.68 -11.76
C ARG A 188 -19.56 13.90 -12.65
N GLN A 189 -18.49 14.33 -13.29
CA GLN A 189 -18.50 15.56 -14.11
C GLN A 189 -18.66 15.31 -15.62
N TYR A 190 -18.47 14.12 -16.10
CA TYR A 190 -18.49 13.87 -17.54
C TYR A 190 -19.31 12.63 -17.90
N ASN A 191 -20.55 12.86 -18.34
CA ASN A 191 -21.31 11.91 -19.16
C ASN A 191 -20.67 11.77 -20.56
N GLN A 192 -19.35 11.62 -20.64
CA GLN A 192 -18.62 11.46 -21.88
C GLN A 192 -18.09 10.02 -21.96
N ILE A 193 -18.53 9.33 -22.99
CA ILE A 193 -17.96 8.03 -23.36
C ILE A 193 -16.58 8.32 -23.99
N HIS A 194 -15.52 7.98 -23.28
CA HIS A 194 -14.17 7.98 -23.85
C HIS A 194 -13.91 6.62 -24.48
N THR A 195 -13.95 6.56 -25.80
CA THR A 195 -13.47 5.40 -26.58
C THR A 195 -12.02 5.60 -26.93
N ASN A 196 -11.13 4.79 -26.38
CA ASN A 196 -9.75 4.69 -26.84
C ASN A 196 -9.68 3.63 -27.94
N LEU A 197 -9.50 4.07 -29.18
CA LEU A 197 -9.18 3.20 -30.31
C LEU A 197 -7.68 2.88 -30.27
N PHE A 198 -7.33 1.66 -29.96
CA PHE A 198 -6.00 1.14 -30.21
C PHE A 198 -5.95 0.62 -31.65
N THR A 199 -5.26 1.32 -32.52
CA THR A 199 -4.89 0.81 -33.83
C THR A 199 -3.58 0.04 -33.67
N ASP A 200 -3.65 -1.26 -33.86
CA ASP A 200 -2.48 -2.11 -34.03
C ASP A 200 -1.81 -1.69 -35.36
N ARG A 201 -0.59 -1.16 -35.29
CA ARG A 201 0.23 -0.89 -36.47
C ARG A 201 0.99 -2.16 -36.77
N SER A 202 0.51 -2.92 -37.74
CA SER A 202 1.30 -3.90 -38.48
C SER A 202 2.48 -3.27 -39.19
#